data_8d243aa1f3bab210c68ad5f567236af9
#
_entry.id   8d243aa1f3bab210c68ad5f567236af9
#
_cell.length_a   1.000
_cell.length_b   1.000
_cell.length_c   1.000
_cell.angle_alpha   90.00
_cell.angle_beta   90.00
_cell.angle_gamma   90.00
#
_symmetry.space_group_name_H-M   'P 1'
#
loop_
_entity.id
_entity.type
_entity.pdbx_description
1 polymer ?
#
loop_
_entity_poly.entity_id
_entity_poly.type
_entity_poly.pdbx_seq_one_letter_code
_entity_poly.pdbx_strand_id
1 'polypeptide(L)'
;MKIKPPGWARTREAVIDSAVLGLACLATWLLVTQLLARVPGVSDADHLLGAMWAVLATIFVNRASVAETHTAAVSRLAATLISFVYCLVYLSLTPFHTWALPVLVALSALTATLLGRPGDAITAAITTTVVLVVAAVSPHNAWLQPILRFADTAVGTAVGVGSAWLHQRLVKPGPHH
;
A
#
# COMPACT_ATOMS: atom_id res chain seq x y z
N MET A 1 10.34 36.35 10.10
CA MET A 1 11.01 35.53 11.13
C MET A 1 9.99 34.50 11.62
N LYS A 2 10.06 33.20 11.22
CA LYS A 2 9.12 32.17 11.68
C LYS A 2 9.51 31.76 13.10
N ILE A 3 8.69 32.10 14.08
CA ILE A 3 8.91 31.71 15.48
C ILE A 3 8.83 30.17 15.56
N LYS A 4 9.91 29.54 16.01
CA LYS A 4 10.01 28.09 16.16
C LYS A 4 9.06 27.69 17.30
N PRO A 5 8.08 26.80 17.11
CA PRO A 5 7.12 26.44 18.16
C PRO A 5 7.85 25.85 19.37
N PRO A 6 7.32 26.07 20.59
CA PRO A 6 7.92 25.55 21.83
C PRO A 6 7.95 24.02 21.81
N GLY A 7 8.92 23.41 22.49
CA GLY A 7 9.17 21.96 22.45
C GLY A 7 7.93 21.10 22.76
N TRP A 8 7.14 21.49 23.75
CA TRP A 8 5.91 20.78 24.14
C TRP A 8 4.83 20.77 23.04
N ALA A 9 4.73 21.82 22.23
CA ALA A 9 3.77 21.87 21.12
C ALA A 9 4.13 20.85 20.04
N ARG A 10 5.42 20.69 19.71
CA ARG A 10 5.90 19.66 18.77
C ARG A 10 5.66 18.25 19.29
N THR A 11 5.89 18.03 20.60
CA THR A 11 5.65 16.71 21.21
C THR A 11 4.17 16.35 21.14
N ARG A 12 3.27 17.30 21.41
CA ARG A 12 1.82 17.10 21.31
C ARG A 12 1.39 16.77 19.86
N GLU A 13 1.87 17.54 18.89
CA GLU A 13 1.59 17.27 17.45
C GLU A 13 2.09 15.87 17.06
N ALA A 14 3.32 15.51 17.40
CA ALA A 14 3.87 14.20 17.09
C ALA A 14 3.06 13.05 17.73
N VAL A 15 2.58 13.21 18.96
CA VAL A 15 1.73 12.22 19.62
C VAL A 15 0.38 12.07 18.90
N ILE A 16 -0.24 13.19 18.52
CA ILE A 16 -1.52 13.17 17.78
C ILE A 16 -1.34 12.50 16.41
N ASP A 17 -0.31 12.90 15.65
CA ASP A 17 -0.03 12.32 14.32
C ASP A 17 0.23 10.81 14.42
N SER A 18 1.00 10.37 15.42
CA SER A 18 1.28 8.95 15.65
C SER A 18 0.02 8.18 16.06
N ALA A 19 -0.84 8.77 16.89
CA ALA A 19 -2.10 8.14 17.30
C ALA A 19 -3.07 8.01 16.11
N VAL A 20 -3.18 9.03 15.26
CA VAL A 20 -3.99 8.99 14.03
C VAL A 20 -3.49 7.90 13.09
N LEU A 21 -2.17 7.81 12.89
CA LEU A 21 -1.59 6.75 12.07
C LEU A 21 -1.88 5.35 12.64
N GLY A 22 -1.71 5.17 13.95
CA GLY A 22 -2.02 3.91 14.63
C GLY A 22 -3.48 3.50 14.49
N LEU A 23 -4.41 4.44 14.66
CA LEU A 23 -5.85 4.20 14.46
C LEU A 23 -6.19 3.89 13.00
N ALA A 24 -5.56 4.56 12.04
CA ALA A 24 -5.72 4.26 10.62
C ALA A 24 -5.23 2.84 10.29
N CYS A 25 -4.09 2.42 10.84
CA CYS A 25 -3.57 1.06 10.69
C CYS A 25 -4.52 0.03 11.30
N LEU A 26 -5.05 0.27 12.50
CA LEU A 26 -6.02 -0.61 13.14
C LEU A 26 -7.32 -0.71 12.30
N ALA A 27 -7.83 0.41 11.83
CA ALA A 27 -9.03 0.43 10.97
C ALA A 27 -8.79 -0.36 9.67
N THR A 28 -7.63 -0.18 9.03
CA THR A 28 -7.24 -0.94 7.84
C THR A 28 -7.18 -2.44 8.12
N TRP A 29 -6.53 -2.84 9.22
CA TRP A 29 -6.44 -4.24 9.62
C TRP A 29 -7.81 -4.87 9.80
N LEU A 30 -8.68 -4.24 10.59
CA LEU A 30 -10.04 -4.73 10.85
C LEU A 30 -10.87 -4.79 9.56
N LEU A 31 -10.77 -3.77 8.71
CA LEU A 31 -11.52 -3.71 7.46
C LEU A 31 -11.12 -4.84 6.51
N VAL A 32 -9.82 -5.07 6.31
CA VAL A 32 -9.32 -6.09 5.39
C VAL A 32 -9.61 -7.49 5.91
N THR A 33 -9.41 -7.75 7.20
CA THR A 33 -9.73 -9.07 7.78
C THR A 33 -11.22 -9.39 7.66
N GLN A 34 -12.11 -8.41 7.83
CA GLN A 34 -13.56 -8.61 7.66
C GLN A 34 -13.96 -8.78 6.19
N LEU A 35 -13.31 -8.09 5.26
CA LEU A 35 -13.56 -8.24 3.82
C LEU A 35 -13.08 -9.59 3.30
N LEU A 36 -11.86 -9.98 3.63
CA LEU A 36 -11.26 -11.24 3.18
C LEU A 36 -11.98 -12.47 3.79
N ALA A 37 -12.46 -12.37 5.03
CA ALA A 37 -13.25 -13.44 5.66
C ALA A 37 -14.50 -13.83 4.85
N ARG A 38 -14.94 -12.98 3.92
CA ARG A 38 -16.10 -13.24 3.04
C ARG A 38 -15.73 -13.83 1.69
N VAL A 39 -14.42 -13.94 1.38
CA VAL A 39 -13.95 -14.47 0.09
C VAL A 39 -13.72 -15.98 0.19
N PRO A 40 -14.51 -16.81 -0.52
CA PRO A 40 -14.32 -18.24 -0.50
C PRO A 40 -12.96 -18.65 -1.07
N GLY A 41 -12.30 -19.60 -0.43
CA GLY A 41 -11.03 -20.16 -0.92
C GLY A 41 -9.77 -19.35 -0.58
N VAL A 42 -9.89 -18.31 0.24
CA VAL A 42 -8.75 -17.57 0.82
C VAL A 42 -8.34 -18.26 2.12
N SER A 43 -7.06 -18.56 2.29
CA SER A 43 -6.54 -19.19 3.50
C SER A 43 -6.36 -18.19 4.64
N ASP A 44 -6.27 -18.67 5.90
CA ASP A 44 -5.99 -17.81 7.06
C ASP A 44 -4.63 -17.08 6.91
N ALA A 45 -3.66 -17.73 6.27
CA ALA A 45 -2.37 -17.11 5.98
C ALA A 45 -2.53 -15.94 4.99
N ASP A 46 -3.38 -16.08 3.95
CA ASP A 46 -3.65 -15.01 3.00
C ASP A 46 -4.38 -13.84 3.66
N HIS A 47 -5.28 -14.12 4.63
CA HIS A 47 -5.96 -13.09 5.42
C HIS A 47 -4.95 -12.22 6.20
N LEU A 48 -4.01 -12.85 6.89
CA LEU A 48 -2.98 -12.14 7.66
C LEU A 48 -2.02 -11.37 6.76
N LEU A 49 -1.57 -11.98 5.67
CA LEU A 49 -0.71 -11.32 4.67
C LEU A 49 -1.42 -10.14 4.01
N GLY A 50 -2.71 -10.28 3.69
CA GLY A 50 -3.52 -9.21 3.13
C GLY A 50 -3.66 -8.02 4.07
N ALA A 51 -4.01 -8.29 5.33
CA ALA A 51 -4.12 -7.26 6.35
C ALA A 51 -2.78 -6.53 6.57
N MET A 52 -1.68 -7.26 6.67
CA MET A 52 -0.33 -6.69 6.75
C MET A 52 -0.02 -5.80 5.54
N TRP A 53 -0.33 -6.26 4.33
CA TRP A 53 -0.03 -5.52 3.10
C TRP A 53 -0.85 -4.23 2.99
N ALA A 54 -2.13 -4.28 3.36
CA ALA A 54 -2.99 -3.11 3.40
C ALA A 54 -2.51 -2.08 4.45
N VAL A 55 -2.09 -2.53 5.64
CA VAL A 55 -1.51 -1.65 6.67
C VAL A 55 -0.23 -0.99 6.14
N LEU A 56 0.65 -1.73 5.47
CA LEU A 56 1.83 -1.15 4.84
C LEU A 56 1.44 -0.09 3.79
N ALA A 57 0.41 -0.34 2.97
CA ALA A 57 -0.08 0.65 2.01
C ALA A 57 -0.59 1.92 2.71
N THR A 58 -1.31 1.79 3.82
CA THR A 58 -1.77 2.91 4.66
C THR A 58 -0.58 3.75 5.16
N ILE A 59 0.46 3.09 5.70
CA ILE A 59 1.66 3.77 6.21
C ILE A 59 2.42 4.49 5.07
N PHE A 60 2.60 3.84 3.93
CA PHE A 60 3.32 4.42 2.80
C PHE A 60 2.63 5.63 2.18
N VAL A 61 1.31 5.69 2.26
CA VAL A 61 0.51 6.78 1.69
C VAL A 61 0.37 7.95 2.67
N ASN A 62 0.38 7.71 3.97
CA ASN A 62 0.21 8.75 4.97
C ASN A 62 1.40 9.73 4.95
N ARG A 63 1.12 11.01 4.67
CA ARG A 63 2.10 12.10 4.58
C ARG A 63 1.62 13.30 5.39
N ALA A 64 2.51 14.28 5.57
CA ALA A 64 2.27 15.48 6.37
C ALA A 64 1.17 16.39 5.78
N SER A 65 0.88 16.30 4.48
CA SER A 65 -0.20 17.05 3.83
C SER A 65 -1.09 16.15 2.97
N VAL A 66 -2.36 16.57 2.75
CA VAL A 66 -3.31 15.82 1.88
C VAL A 66 -2.80 15.76 0.44
N ALA A 67 -2.17 16.83 -0.07
CA ALA A 67 -1.63 16.85 -1.42
C ALA A 67 -0.50 15.83 -1.60
N GLU A 68 0.42 15.74 -0.64
CA GLU A 68 1.49 14.73 -0.65
C GLU A 68 0.94 13.33 -0.48
N THR A 69 -0.06 13.14 0.39
CA THR A 69 -0.76 11.87 0.59
C THR A 69 -1.44 11.42 -0.70
N HIS A 70 -2.11 12.32 -1.43
CA HIS A 70 -2.72 12.00 -2.71
C HIS A 70 -1.68 11.58 -3.76
N THR A 71 -0.57 12.32 -3.84
CA THR A 71 0.54 11.99 -4.76
C THR A 71 1.13 10.61 -4.42
N ALA A 72 1.36 10.33 -3.14
CA ALA A 72 1.85 9.04 -2.68
C ALA A 72 0.85 7.90 -2.96
N ALA A 73 -0.46 8.16 -2.83
CA ALA A 73 -1.52 7.21 -3.15
C ALA A 73 -1.51 6.83 -4.64
N VAL A 74 -1.46 7.83 -5.53
CA VAL A 74 -1.38 7.60 -6.98
C VAL A 74 -0.10 6.83 -7.34
N SER A 75 1.04 7.21 -6.75
CA SER A 75 2.32 6.51 -6.93
C SER A 75 2.21 5.04 -6.50
N ARG A 76 1.68 4.78 -5.32
CA ARG A 76 1.51 3.42 -4.78
C ARG A 76 0.60 2.56 -5.65
N LEU A 77 -0.54 3.09 -6.07
CA LEU A 77 -1.49 2.36 -6.93
C LEU A 77 -0.92 2.10 -8.31
N ALA A 78 -0.22 3.07 -8.92
CA ALA A 78 0.41 2.88 -10.23
C ALA A 78 1.50 1.80 -10.19
N ALA A 79 2.40 1.83 -9.19
CA ALA A 79 3.43 0.82 -9.01
C ALA A 79 2.83 -0.57 -8.79
N THR A 80 1.76 -0.67 -7.97
CA THR A 80 1.06 -1.93 -7.72
C THR A 80 0.34 -2.43 -8.97
N LEU A 81 -0.24 -1.54 -9.79
CA LEU A 81 -0.88 -1.90 -11.05
C LEU A 81 0.11 -2.49 -12.06
N ILE A 82 1.31 -1.90 -12.18
CA ILE A 82 2.38 -2.45 -13.04
C ILE A 82 2.72 -3.87 -12.58
N SER A 83 2.98 -4.07 -11.30
CA SER A 83 3.25 -5.38 -10.71
C SER A 83 2.11 -6.36 -10.92
N PHE A 84 0.86 -5.92 -10.70
CA PHE A 84 -0.36 -6.71 -10.88
C PHE A 84 -0.44 -7.29 -12.29
N VAL A 85 -0.26 -6.47 -13.32
CA VAL A 85 -0.35 -6.92 -14.73
C VAL A 85 0.69 -7.99 -15.03
N TYR A 86 1.97 -7.76 -14.69
CA TYR A 86 3.02 -8.73 -14.94
C TYR A 86 2.82 -10.04 -14.18
N CYS A 87 2.51 -9.97 -12.89
CA CYS A 87 2.32 -11.16 -12.08
C CYS A 87 1.05 -11.93 -12.48
N LEU A 88 -0.05 -11.22 -12.78
CA LEU A 88 -1.30 -11.88 -13.20
C LEU A 88 -1.11 -12.63 -14.52
N VAL A 89 -0.53 -11.98 -15.53
CA VAL A 89 -0.27 -12.61 -16.83
C VAL A 89 0.63 -13.84 -16.66
N TYR A 90 1.74 -13.70 -15.92
CA TYR A 90 2.67 -14.79 -15.71
C TYR A 90 2.02 -15.97 -14.95
N LEU A 91 1.40 -15.72 -13.81
CA LEU A 91 0.83 -16.76 -12.93
C LEU A 91 -0.45 -17.38 -13.50
N SER A 92 -1.11 -16.74 -14.47
CA SER A 92 -2.22 -17.32 -15.21
C SER A 92 -1.77 -18.31 -16.29
N LEU A 93 -0.55 -18.18 -16.79
CA LEU A 93 -0.01 -19.01 -17.86
C LEU A 93 0.88 -20.13 -17.35
N THR A 94 1.63 -19.89 -16.27
CA THR A 94 2.63 -20.84 -15.75
C THR A 94 2.67 -20.80 -14.23
N PRO A 95 3.00 -21.95 -13.56
CA PRO A 95 3.30 -21.95 -12.14
C PRO A 95 4.57 -21.13 -11.86
N PHE A 96 4.77 -20.77 -10.58
CA PHE A 96 5.96 -20.04 -10.18
C PHE A 96 7.24 -20.82 -10.46
N HIS A 97 8.21 -20.12 -11.08
CA HIS A 97 9.57 -20.62 -11.29
C HIS A 97 10.56 -19.55 -10.78
N THR A 98 11.63 -19.98 -10.15
CA THR A 98 12.62 -19.09 -9.49
C THR A 98 13.23 -18.08 -10.47
N TRP A 99 13.45 -18.43 -11.74
CA TRP A 99 13.99 -17.54 -12.75
C TRP A 99 13.05 -16.38 -13.12
N ALA A 100 11.73 -16.57 -12.94
CA ALA A 100 10.74 -15.53 -13.24
C ALA A 100 10.86 -14.33 -12.30
N LEU A 101 11.30 -14.55 -11.06
CA LEU A 101 11.42 -13.48 -10.07
C LEU A 101 12.34 -12.34 -10.56
N PRO A 102 13.63 -12.56 -10.86
CA PRO A 102 14.48 -11.46 -11.32
C PRO A 102 14.01 -10.85 -12.65
N VAL A 103 13.44 -11.64 -13.55
CA VAL A 103 12.95 -11.14 -14.83
C VAL A 103 11.74 -10.21 -14.65
N LEU A 104 10.72 -10.64 -13.89
CA LEU A 104 9.52 -9.82 -13.69
C LEU A 104 9.79 -8.60 -12.81
N VAL A 105 10.69 -8.70 -11.85
CA VAL A 105 11.16 -7.57 -11.04
C VAL A 105 11.85 -6.53 -11.94
N ALA A 106 12.75 -6.96 -12.82
CA ALA A 106 13.42 -6.06 -13.75
C ALA A 106 12.44 -5.41 -14.74
N LEU A 107 11.49 -6.18 -15.29
CA LEU A 107 10.47 -5.68 -16.20
C LEU A 107 9.54 -4.66 -15.53
N SER A 108 9.09 -4.91 -14.31
CA SER A 108 8.21 -3.98 -13.58
C SER A 108 8.93 -2.67 -13.24
N ALA A 109 10.18 -2.74 -12.80
CA ALA A 109 11.01 -1.55 -12.53
C ALA A 109 11.32 -0.75 -13.81
N LEU A 110 11.67 -1.45 -14.90
CA LEU A 110 11.91 -0.83 -16.20
C LEU A 110 10.65 -0.13 -16.72
N THR A 111 9.50 -0.78 -16.64
CA THR A 111 8.22 -0.20 -17.08
C THR A 111 7.88 1.07 -16.30
N ALA A 112 8.03 1.06 -14.97
CA ALA A 112 7.81 2.25 -14.15
C ALA A 112 8.73 3.41 -14.61
N THR A 113 9.99 3.12 -14.89
CA THR A 113 10.97 4.11 -15.36
C THR A 113 10.61 4.65 -16.75
N LEU A 114 10.24 3.78 -17.70
CA LEU A 114 9.86 4.16 -19.07
C LEU A 114 8.56 4.98 -19.11
N LEU A 115 7.65 4.75 -18.15
CA LEU A 115 6.45 5.57 -17.98
C LEU A 115 6.73 6.94 -17.32
N GLY A 116 8.00 7.33 -17.16
CA GLY A 116 8.40 8.59 -16.55
C GLY A 116 8.24 8.64 -15.03
N ARG A 117 8.17 7.47 -14.37
CA ARG A 117 7.97 7.34 -12.92
C ARG A 117 9.11 6.57 -12.25
N PRO A 118 10.37 7.02 -12.37
CA PRO A 118 11.52 6.28 -11.82
C PRO A 118 11.46 6.12 -10.29
N GLY A 119 10.80 7.05 -9.58
CA GLY A 119 10.56 6.94 -8.13
C GLY A 119 9.67 5.75 -7.74
N ASP A 120 8.84 5.27 -8.65
CA ASP A 120 7.93 4.14 -8.42
C ASP A 120 8.58 2.79 -8.74
N ALA A 121 9.74 2.77 -9.40
CA ALA A 121 10.42 1.55 -9.84
C ALA A 121 10.73 0.59 -8.68
N ILE A 122 11.24 1.11 -7.56
CA ILE A 122 11.54 0.32 -6.36
C ILE A 122 10.25 -0.26 -5.76
N THR A 123 9.19 0.53 -5.70
CA THR A 123 7.89 0.07 -5.18
C THR A 123 7.30 -1.03 -6.05
N ALA A 124 7.35 -0.89 -7.37
CA ALA A 124 6.92 -1.91 -8.32
C ALA A 124 7.75 -3.21 -8.18
N ALA A 125 9.06 -3.08 -8.07
CA ALA A 125 9.96 -4.22 -7.84
C ALA A 125 9.65 -4.97 -6.54
N ILE A 126 9.48 -4.25 -5.43
CA ILE A 126 9.12 -4.85 -4.12
C ILE A 126 7.76 -5.56 -4.23
N THR A 127 6.75 -4.92 -4.82
CA THR A 127 5.41 -5.49 -4.95
C THR A 127 5.44 -6.76 -5.81
N THR A 128 6.16 -6.75 -6.94
CA THR A 128 6.37 -7.92 -7.80
C THR A 128 7.02 -9.07 -7.02
N THR A 129 8.06 -8.78 -6.26
CA THR A 129 8.75 -9.78 -5.43
C THR A 129 7.79 -10.41 -4.42
N VAL A 130 7.04 -9.60 -3.69
CA VAL A 130 6.10 -10.09 -2.68
C VAL A 130 5.02 -10.96 -3.30
N VAL A 131 4.40 -10.52 -4.40
CA VAL A 131 3.36 -11.29 -5.09
C VAL A 131 3.88 -12.65 -5.55
N LEU A 132 5.06 -12.70 -6.15
CA LEU A 132 5.66 -13.95 -6.63
C LEU A 132 6.06 -14.90 -5.49
N VAL A 133 6.62 -14.37 -4.41
CA VAL A 133 6.99 -15.18 -3.24
C VAL A 133 5.75 -15.74 -2.56
N VAL A 134 4.70 -14.95 -2.38
CA VAL A 134 3.44 -15.43 -1.80
C VAL A 134 2.80 -16.49 -2.73
N ALA A 135 2.81 -16.30 -4.04
CA ALA A 135 2.34 -17.29 -5.01
C ALA A 135 3.14 -18.60 -4.94
N ALA A 136 4.44 -18.54 -4.66
CA ALA A 136 5.28 -19.72 -4.45
C ALA A 136 4.92 -20.50 -3.18
N VAL A 137 4.53 -19.80 -2.11
CA VAL A 137 4.11 -20.38 -0.82
C VAL A 137 2.69 -20.94 -0.90
N SER A 138 1.81 -20.32 -1.68
CA SER A 138 0.39 -20.70 -1.85
C SER A 138 0.10 -21.07 -3.31
N PRO A 139 0.60 -22.22 -3.81
CA PRO A 139 0.56 -22.54 -5.24
C PRO A 139 -0.85 -22.89 -5.77
N HIS A 140 -1.79 -23.34 -4.90
CA HIS A 140 -3.12 -23.80 -5.32
C HIS A 140 -3.95 -22.74 -6.04
N ASN A 141 -3.77 -21.45 -5.69
CA ASN A 141 -4.46 -20.31 -6.30
C ASN A 141 -3.48 -19.17 -6.58
N ALA A 142 -2.31 -19.50 -7.15
CA ALA A 142 -1.24 -18.52 -7.37
C ALA A 142 -1.68 -17.29 -8.17
N TRP A 143 -2.56 -17.47 -9.18
CA TRP A 143 -3.12 -16.38 -9.99
C TRP A 143 -4.02 -15.41 -9.21
N LEU A 144 -4.54 -15.84 -8.06
CA LEU A 144 -5.36 -14.99 -7.19
C LEU A 144 -4.52 -14.00 -6.39
N GLN A 145 -3.25 -14.31 -6.13
CA GLN A 145 -2.37 -13.47 -5.30
C GLN A 145 -2.19 -12.04 -5.83
N PRO A 146 -1.97 -11.80 -7.14
CA PRO A 146 -1.92 -10.44 -7.66
C PRO A 146 -3.21 -9.65 -7.39
N ILE A 147 -4.37 -10.30 -7.52
CA ILE A 147 -5.69 -9.69 -7.31
C ILE A 147 -5.85 -9.28 -5.84
N LEU A 148 -5.53 -10.18 -4.92
CA LEU A 148 -5.59 -9.91 -3.49
C LEU A 148 -4.66 -8.76 -3.10
N ARG A 149 -3.41 -8.78 -3.57
CA ARG A 149 -2.43 -7.71 -3.27
C ARG A 149 -2.85 -6.35 -3.83
N PHE A 150 -3.47 -6.33 -5.01
CA PHE A 150 -4.02 -5.09 -5.57
C PHE A 150 -5.20 -4.58 -4.72
N ALA A 151 -6.14 -5.45 -4.35
CA ALA A 151 -7.27 -5.09 -3.50
C ALA A 151 -6.82 -4.57 -2.13
N ASP A 152 -5.89 -5.28 -1.47
CA ASP A 152 -5.32 -4.86 -0.19
C ASP A 152 -4.65 -3.49 -0.27
N THR A 153 -3.89 -3.24 -1.34
CA THR A 153 -3.26 -1.94 -1.58
C THR A 153 -4.29 -0.84 -1.80
N ALA A 154 -5.36 -1.12 -2.55
CA ALA A 154 -6.43 -0.15 -2.81
C ALA A 154 -7.15 0.23 -1.50
N VAL A 155 -7.50 -0.76 -0.68
CA VAL A 155 -8.15 -0.53 0.63
C VAL A 155 -7.22 0.26 1.56
N GLY A 156 -5.97 -0.17 1.72
CA GLY A 156 -5.00 0.52 2.58
C GLY A 156 -4.74 1.96 2.14
N THR A 157 -4.63 2.17 0.83
CA THR A 157 -4.48 3.51 0.23
C THR A 157 -5.69 4.40 0.51
N ALA A 158 -6.92 3.87 0.34
CA ALA A 158 -8.15 4.61 0.59
C ALA A 158 -8.26 5.03 2.07
N VAL A 159 -7.95 4.12 3.00
CA VAL A 159 -7.93 4.45 4.44
C VAL A 159 -6.85 5.48 4.76
N GLY A 160 -5.64 5.35 4.17
CA GLY A 160 -4.55 6.32 4.37
C GLY A 160 -4.93 7.73 3.89
N VAL A 161 -5.53 7.86 2.72
CA VAL A 161 -6.04 9.16 2.20
C VAL A 161 -7.17 9.69 3.08
N GLY A 162 -8.12 8.84 3.46
CA GLY A 162 -9.26 9.22 4.30
C GLY A 162 -8.82 9.69 5.68
N SER A 163 -7.87 9.02 6.31
CA SER A 163 -7.32 9.40 7.62
C SER A 163 -6.57 10.73 7.57
N ALA A 164 -5.76 10.97 6.55
CA ALA A 164 -5.05 12.23 6.36
C ALA A 164 -6.03 13.41 6.15
N TRP A 165 -7.07 13.20 5.35
CA TRP A 165 -8.12 14.20 5.12
C TRP A 165 -8.90 14.52 6.40
N LEU A 166 -9.30 13.50 7.16
CA LEU A 166 -10.01 13.66 8.42
C LEU A 166 -9.15 14.40 9.45
N HIS A 167 -7.88 14.00 9.58
CA HIS A 167 -6.93 14.64 10.48
C HIS A 167 -6.76 16.14 10.17
N GLN A 168 -6.62 16.51 8.89
CA GLN A 168 -6.50 17.93 8.52
C GLN A 168 -7.76 18.72 8.87
N ARG A 169 -8.95 18.16 8.68
CA ARG A 169 -10.20 18.84 9.01
C ARG A 169 -10.42 19.04 10.51
N LEU A 170 -9.99 18.07 11.32
CA LEU A 170 -10.23 18.09 12.76
C LEU A 170 -9.15 18.84 13.54
N VAL A 171 -7.89 18.71 13.13
CA VAL A 171 -6.74 19.21 13.91
C VAL A 171 -6.15 20.51 13.35
N LYS A 172 -6.28 20.74 12.05
CA LYS A 172 -5.84 21.96 11.37
C LYS A 172 -7.04 22.63 10.68
N PRO A 173 -7.99 23.22 11.42
CA PRO A 173 -9.01 24.04 10.80
C PRO A 173 -8.33 25.12 9.96
N GLY A 174 -8.74 25.22 8.68
CA GLY A 174 -8.17 26.17 7.72
C GLY A 174 -8.25 27.60 8.25
N PRO A 175 -7.44 28.53 7.73
CA PRO A 175 -7.54 29.92 8.08
C PRO A 175 -8.97 30.39 7.78
N HIS A 176 -9.65 30.85 8.81
CA HIS A 176 -10.91 31.55 8.65
C HIS A 176 -10.63 32.79 7.80
N HIS A 177 -11.17 32.84 6.59
CA HIS A 177 -11.26 34.03 5.77
C HIS A 177 -12.16 35.07 6.43
#